data_520652080b8d56965dc533943d27f5c4
#
_entry.id   520652080b8d56965dc533943d27f5c4
#
_cell.length_a   1.000
_cell.length_b   1.000
_cell.length_c   1.000
_cell.angle_alpha   90.00
_cell.angle_beta   90.00
_cell.angle_gamma   90.00
#
_symmetry.space_group_name_H-M   'P 1'
#
loop_
_entity.id
_entity.type
_entity.pdbx_description
1 polymer ?
#
loop_
_entity_poly.entity_id
_entity_poly.type
_entity_poly.pdbx_seq_one_letter_code
_entity_poly.pdbx_strand_id
1 'polypeptide(L)'
;MTSLASGPTLGGGGGKRSSEVDSGVRYERSRRFGAWYVAEHEVRRVPTYKWSMLATAVGSPLLYLLAFGVGLATLIKSGSSAGIDGVSYAQFVIPAFLCAGAVGTATEEFTFGVLMGFKWNETYLGMNAGPITPRQIAGGHILFTILRMTATSGVFLVIAMAFGAIRFPEGLLVLPIAVLGGLAFGIPIAAYSTTIREDRGQFAVIGRTVVLPMTLFSGTVFPITQLPIWLQWIGWISPLWHSTQLARVAAYGHVEPGWLTLVHVVVLIALIAIGAFIQVRLTEKRLNR
;
A
#
# COMPACT_ATOMS: atom_id res chain seq x y z
N MET A 1 -6.72 -84.23 -0.21
CA MET A 1 -5.91 -83.82 0.92
C MET A 1 -4.88 -82.81 0.42
N THR A 2 -5.09 -81.56 0.65
CA THR A 2 -4.05 -80.52 0.65
C THR A 2 -4.54 -79.30 1.34
N SER A 3 -3.90 -78.96 2.45
CA SER A 3 -4.12 -77.89 3.39
C SER A 3 -3.82 -76.52 2.74
N LEU A 4 -4.78 -75.59 2.84
CA LEU A 4 -4.57 -74.15 2.53
C LEU A 4 -4.09 -73.44 3.80
N ALA A 5 -2.83 -73.02 3.76
CA ALA A 5 -2.23 -72.14 4.78
C ALA A 5 -2.74 -70.70 4.60
N SER A 6 -3.43 -70.19 5.64
CA SER A 6 -3.79 -68.77 5.77
C SER A 6 -2.56 -67.92 6.11
N GLY A 7 -2.18 -66.99 5.21
CA GLY A 7 -1.15 -66.01 5.47
C GLY A 7 -1.70 -64.87 6.37
N PRO A 8 -0.84 -64.24 7.20
CA PRO A 8 -1.25 -63.17 8.10
C PRO A 8 -1.50 -61.84 7.35
N THR A 9 -2.66 -61.26 7.56
CA THR A 9 -2.98 -59.90 7.15
C THR A 9 -2.16 -58.90 7.95
N LEU A 10 -1.12 -58.34 7.34
CA LEU A 10 -0.33 -57.25 7.91
C LEU A 10 -1.17 -55.95 7.93
N GLY A 11 -1.28 -55.39 9.12
CA GLY A 11 -2.09 -54.24 9.44
C GLY A 11 -1.76 -52.98 8.67
N GLY A 12 -2.77 -52.48 7.96
CA GLY A 12 -2.77 -51.18 7.29
C GLY A 12 -3.26 -50.00 8.19
N GLY A 13 -2.95 -50.00 9.49
CA GLY A 13 -3.49 -49.02 10.43
C GLY A 13 -2.63 -47.77 10.69
N GLY A 14 -1.36 -47.79 10.36
CA GLY A 14 -0.43 -46.70 10.70
C GLY A 14 -0.46 -45.52 9.72
N GLY A 15 -0.67 -45.76 8.44
CA GLY A 15 -0.64 -44.72 7.41
C GLY A 15 -1.83 -43.78 7.40
N LYS A 16 -3.03 -44.26 7.75
CA LYS A 16 -4.23 -43.43 7.81
C LYS A 16 -4.23 -42.47 8.98
N ARG A 17 -3.80 -42.88 10.16
CA ARG A 17 -3.72 -42.00 11.35
C ARG A 17 -2.70 -40.87 11.18
N SER A 18 -1.55 -41.14 10.61
CA SER A 18 -0.54 -40.11 10.35
C SER A 18 -1.00 -39.08 9.32
N SER A 19 -1.72 -39.49 8.28
CA SER A 19 -2.28 -38.58 7.28
C SER A 19 -3.44 -37.73 7.80
N GLU A 20 -4.29 -38.27 8.68
CA GLU A 20 -5.37 -37.53 9.34
C GLU A 20 -4.83 -36.50 10.36
N VAL A 21 -3.82 -36.84 11.15
CA VAL A 21 -3.15 -35.92 12.08
C VAL A 21 -2.44 -34.80 11.31
N ASP A 22 -1.76 -35.10 10.21
CA ASP A 22 -1.07 -34.11 9.39
C ASP A 22 -2.06 -33.18 8.68
N SER A 23 -3.21 -33.70 8.21
CA SER A 23 -4.28 -32.88 7.62
C SER A 23 -4.92 -31.95 8.65
N GLY A 24 -5.16 -32.41 9.88
CA GLY A 24 -5.69 -31.60 10.98
C GLY A 24 -4.75 -30.47 11.37
N VAL A 25 -3.45 -30.74 11.52
CA VAL A 25 -2.44 -29.73 11.84
C VAL A 25 -2.32 -28.68 10.71
N ARG A 26 -2.37 -29.08 9.45
CA ARG A 26 -2.35 -28.17 8.30
C ARG A 26 -3.59 -27.28 8.27
N TYR A 27 -4.76 -27.83 8.55
CA TYR A 27 -6.01 -27.08 8.62
C TYR A 27 -5.98 -26.01 9.73
N GLU A 28 -5.53 -26.36 10.94
CA GLU A 28 -5.39 -25.41 12.06
C GLU A 28 -4.38 -24.31 11.76
N ARG A 29 -3.24 -24.62 11.16
CA ARG A 29 -2.24 -23.63 10.72
C ARG A 29 -2.83 -22.67 9.68
N SER A 30 -3.58 -23.15 8.72
CA SER A 30 -4.22 -22.31 7.71
C SER A 30 -5.26 -21.38 8.33
N ARG A 31 -6.02 -21.82 9.33
CA ARG A 31 -6.95 -20.97 10.09
C ARG A 31 -6.24 -19.92 10.94
N ARG A 32 -5.05 -20.21 11.47
CA ARG A 32 -4.31 -19.27 12.33
C ARG A 32 -3.51 -18.23 11.53
N PHE A 33 -2.90 -18.62 10.42
CA PHE A 33 -1.98 -17.81 9.63
C PHE A 33 -2.50 -17.51 8.21
N GLY A 34 -3.80 -17.62 7.98
CA GLY A 34 -4.39 -17.49 6.65
C GLY A 34 -4.07 -16.17 5.95
N ALA A 35 -4.07 -15.03 6.67
CA ALA A 35 -3.68 -13.75 6.08
C ALA A 35 -2.21 -13.72 5.60
N TRP A 36 -1.30 -14.38 6.33
CA TRP A 36 0.08 -14.52 5.90
C TRP A 36 0.21 -15.37 4.63
N TYR A 37 -0.51 -16.48 4.55
CA TYR A 37 -0.48 -17.34 3.35
C TYR A 37 -1.06 -16.64 2.12
N VAL A 38 -2.07 -15.79 2.29
CA VAL A 38 -2.59 -14.93 1.21
C VAL A 38 -1.50 -13.94 0.77
N ALA A 39 -0.85 -13.25 1.70
CA ALA A 39 0.24 -12.32 1.39
C ALA A 39 1.42 -13.04 0.71
N GLU A 40 1.81 -14.21 1.21
CA GLU A 40 2.87 -15.04 0.63
C GLU A 40 2.53 -15.46 -0.82
N HIS A 41 1.28 -15.85 -1.08
CA HIS A 41 0.81 -16.17 -2.42
C HIS A 41 1.00 -15.00 -3.38
N GLU A 42 0.62 -13.78 -2.97
CA GLU A 42 0.80 -12.57 -3.77
C GLU A 42 2.30 -12.23 -3.98
N VAL A 43 3.13 -12.36 -2.92
CA VAL A 43 4.60 -12.16 -3.02
C VAL A 43 5.22 -13.13 -4.03
N ARG A 44 4.80 -14.39 -4.06
CA ARG A 44 5.31 -15.39 -5.01
C ARG A 44 4.99 -15.05 -6.47
N ARG A 45 4.06 -14.14 -6.74
CA ARG A 45 3.74 -13.65 -8.09
C ARG A 45 4.61 -12.47 -8.52
N VAL A 46 5.25 -11.75 -7.58
CA VAL A 46 6.10 -10.59 -7.86
C VAL A 46 7.20 -10.87 -8.90
N PRO A 47 7.89 -12.02 -8.90
CA PRO A 47 8.90 -12.33 -9.91
C PRO A 47 8.43 -12.21 -11.36
N THR A 48 7.12 -12.40 -11.62
CA THR A 48 6.53 -12.31 -12.96
C THR A 48 6.58 -10.89 -13.54
N TYR A 49 6.48 -9.87 -12.68
CA TYR A 49 6.45 -8.44 -13.08
C TYR A 49 7.52 -7.59 -12.38
N LYS A 50 8.55 -8.23 -11.82
CA LYS A 50 9.63 -7.57 -11.06
C LYS A 50 10.32 -6.44 -11.81
N TRP A 51 10.51 -6.56 -13.11
CA TRP A 51 11.17 -5.55 -13.93
C TRP A 51 10.32 -4.28 -14.08
N SER A 52 9.01 -4.42 -14.27
CA SER A 52 8.09 -3.28 -14.29
C SER A 52 8.05 -2.59 -12.92
N MET A 53 7.97 -3.36 -11.84
CA MET A 53 8.01 -2.85 -10.48
C MET A 53 9.33 -2.11 -10.18
N LEU A 54 10.47 -2.68 -10.57
CA LEU A 54 11.78 -2.05 -10.39
C LEU A 54 11.92 -0.77 -11.22
N ALA A 55 11.49 -0.80 -12.47
CA ALA A 55 11.51 0.38 -13.34
C ALA A 55 10.70 1.54 -12.74
N THR A 56 9.53 1.25 -12.17
CA THR A 56 8.72 2.27 -11.48
C THR A 56 9.36 2.71 -10.17
N ALA A 57 9.85 1.77 -9.36
CA ALA A 57 10.43 2.07 -8.05
C ALA A 57 11.72 2.91 -8.13
N VAL A 58 12.50 2.77 -9.20
CA VAL A 58 13.74 3.52 -9.44
C VAL A 58 13.50 4.71 -10.37
N GLY A 59 12.74 4.50 -11.45
CA GLY A 59 12.54 5.51 -12.49
C GLY A 59 11.79 6.74 -11.99
N SER A 60 10.72 6.56 -11.24
CA SER A 60 9.93 7.69 -10.71
C SER A 60 10.75 8.60 -9.79
N PRO A 61 11.47 8.09 -8.75
CA PRO A 61 12.32 8.94 -7.92
C PRO A 61 13.38 9.69 -8.71
N LEU A 62 14.06 9.00 -9.65
CA LEU A 62 15.10 9.64 -10.46
C LEU A 62 14.51 10.75 -11.34
N LEU A 63 13.37 10.53 -11.98
CA LEU A 63 12.70 11.55 -12.78
C LEU A 63 12.29 12.75 -11.92
N TYR A 64 11.74 12.53 -10.72
CA TYR A 64 11.38 13.62 -9.81
C TYR A 64 12.60 14.38 -9.32
N LEU A 65 13.69 13.69 -8.94
CA LEU A 65 14.94 14.35 -8.52
C LEU A 65 15.57 15.16 -9.66
N LEU A 66 15.58 14.64 -10.89
CA LEU A 66 16.08 15.35 -12.05
C LEU A 66 15.21 16.55 -12.39
N ALA A 67 13.88 16.37 -12.45
CA ALA A 67 12.96 17.44 -12.81
C ALA A 67 12.94 18.57 -11.78
N PHE A 68 12.83 18.23 -10.50
CA PHE A 68 12.63 19.19 -9.42
C PHE A 68 13.93 19.52 -8.68
N GLY A 69 14.86 18.57 -8.56
CA GLY A 69 16.15 18.77 -7.90
C GLY A 69 17.16 19.51 -8.78
N VAL A 70 17.24 19.19 -10.07
CA VAL A 70 18.17 19.84 -11.01
C VAL A 70 17.43 20.87 -11.87
N GLY A 71 16.36 20.46 -12.55
CA GLY A 71 15.69 21.34 -13.53
C GLY A 71 15.11 22.59 -12.88
N LEU A 72 14.18 22.43 -11.94
CA LEU A 72 13.50 23.58 -11.35
C LEU A 72 14.35 24.32 -10.32
N ALA A 73 15.28 23.64 -9.64
CA ALA A 73 16.20 24.29 -8.70
C ALA A 73 17.09 25.36 -9.35
N THR A 74 17.46 25.19 -10.62
CA THR A 74 18.23 26.19 -11.39
C THR A 74 17.41 27.46 -11.65
N LEU A 75 16.12 27.34 -11.89
CA LEU A 75 15.22 28.46 -12.12
C LEU A 75 14.90 29.23 -10.82
N ILE A 76 14.71 28.52 -9.71
CA ILE A 76 14.40 29.13 -8.41
C ILE A 76 15.61 29.89 -7.85
N LYS A 77 16.83 29.40 -8.03
CA LYS A 77 18.07 30.12 -7.63
C LYS A 77 18.20 31.48 -8.28
N SER A 78 17.56 31.72 -9.41
CA SER A 78 17.57 33.00 -10.13
C SER A 78 16.59 34.03 -9.56
N GLY A 79 15.63 33.65 -8.71
CA GLY A 79 14.52 34.48 -8.27
C GLY A 79 14.39 34.80 -6.78
N SER A 80 14.84 33.94 -5.88
CA SER A 80 14.85 34.22 -4.43
C SER A 80 15.81 33.29 -3.69
N SER A 81 16.62 33.87 -2.82
CA SER A 81 17.64 33.16 -2.03
C SER A 81 17.07 32.35 -0.85
N ALA A 82 15.77 32.35 -0.61
CA ALA A 82 15.19 31.84 0.64
C ALA A 82 14.58 30.44 0.58
N GLY A 83 14.41 29.82 -0.61
CA GLY A 83 13.76 28.50 -0.71
C GLY A 83 12.27 28.50 -0.25
N ILE A 84 11.71 27.32 -0.04
CA ILE A 84 10.39 27.14 0.59
C ILE A 84 10.63 26.56 1.99
N ASP A 85 10.00 27.08 3.02
CA ASP A 85 10.20 26.67 4.43
C ASP A 85 11.67 26.70 4.89
N GLY A 86 12.52 27.56 4.28
CA GLY A 86 13.95 27.64 4.61
C GLY A 86 14.81 26.47 4.10
N VAL A 87 14.28 25.59 3.27
CA VAL A 87 14.97 24.46 2.66
C VAL A 87 15.01 24.58 1.15
N SER A 88 15.87 23.80 0.49
CA SER A 88 15.86 23.72 -0.98
C SER A 88 14.54 23.17 -1.50
N TYR A 89 14.16 23.56 -2.72
CA TYR A 89 12.93 23.06 -3.33
C TYR A 89 12.88 21.54 -3.42
N ALA A 90 14.01 20.89 -3.69
CA ALA A 90 14.10 19.43 -3.68
C ALA A 90 13.76 18.84 -2.29
N GLN A 91 14.31 19.41 -1.22
CA GLN A 91 14.02 18.96 0.14
C GLN A 91 12.55 19.16 0.53
N PHE A 92 11.89 20.20 0.01
CA PHE A 92 10.46 20.43 0.21
C PHE A 92 9.58 19.42 -0.52
N VAL A 93 9.91 19.10 -1.78
CA VAL A 93 9.04 18.34 -2.70
C VAL A 93 9.25 16.82 -2.58
N ILE A 94 10.49 16.35 -2.38
CA ILE A 94 10.81 14.91 -2.44
C ILE A 94 10.10 14.08 -1.37
N PRO A 95 9.98 14.50 -0.08
CA PRO A 95 9.18 13.77 0.90
C PRO A 95 7.71 13.64 0.49
N ALA A 96 7.15 14.68 -0.13
CA ALA A 96 5.78 14.67 -0.64
C ALA A 96 5.59 13.69 -1.82
N PHE A 97 6.54 13.64 -2.75
CA PHE A 97 6.50 12.68 -3.86
C PHE A 97 6.70 11.23 -3.40
N LEU A 98 7.46 11.01 -2.33
CA LEU A 98 7.56 9.69 -1.72
C LEU A 98 6.19 9.23 -1.18
N CYS A 99 5.46 10.11 -0.49
CA CYS A 99 4.08 9.84 -0.05
C CYS A 99 3.12 9.63 -1.24
N ALA A 100 3.22 10.46 -2.28
CA ALA A 100 2.42 10.32 -3.50
C ALA A 100 2.71 9.01 -4.23
N GLY A 101 3.96 8.56 -4.26
CA GLY A 101 4.36 7.25 -4.80
C GLY A 101 3.74 6.08 -4.04
N ALA A 102 3.70 6.15 -2.71
CA ALA A 102 3.01 5.17 -1.87
C ALA A 102 1.50 5.14 -2.16
N VAL A 103 0.85 6.31 -2.29
CA VAL A 103 -0.56 6.42 -2.71
C VAL A 103 -0.78 5.82 -4.10
N GLY A 104 0.13 6.06 -5.05
CA GLY A 104 0.08 5.46 -6.38
C GLY A 104 0.13 3.93 -6.34
N THR A 105 1.08 3.36 -5.58
CA THR A 105 1.18 1.91 -5.37
C THR A 105 -0.07 1.34 -4.70
N ALA A 106 -0.58 2.03 -3.66
CA ALA A 106 -1.82 1.63 -3.00
C ALA A 106 -3.03 1.68 -3.94
N THR A 107 -3.10 2.71 -4.81
CA THR A 107 -4.16 2.83 -5.81
C THR A 107 -4.17 1.63 -6.75
N GLU A 108 -3.02 1.26 -7.29
CA GLU A 108 -2.88 0.12 -8.20
C GLU A 108 -3.31 -1.19 -7.54
N GLU A 109 -2.81 -1.49 -6.33
CA GLU A 109 -3.11 -2.72 -5.62
C GLU A 109 -4.57 -2.80 -5.16
N PHE A 110 -5.09 -1.71 -4.63
CA PHE A 110 -6.45 -1.70 -4.10
C PHE A 110 -7.54 -1.45 -5.15
N THR A 111 -7.18 -1.20 -6.42
CA THR A 111 -8.11 -1.22 -7.55
C THR A 111 -7.98 -2.51 -8.35
N PHE A 112 -6.98 -2.58 -9.23
CA PHE A 112 -6.79 -3.71 -10.14
C PHE A 112 -6.38 -4.99 -9.42
N GLY A 113 -5.59 -4.92 -8.34
CA GLY A 113 -5.22 -6.09 -7.54
C GLY A 113 -6.44 -6.76 -6.90
N VAL A 114 -7.35 -5.98 -6.31
CA VAL A 114 -8.60 -6.49 -5.75
C VAL A 114 -9.49 -7.09 -6.83
N LEU A 115 -9.65 -6.43 -7.97
CA LEU A 115 -10.45 -6.95 -9.08
C LEU A 115 -9.86 -8.23 -9.65
N MET A 116 -8.53 -8.30 -9.77
CA MET A 116 -7.82 -9.50 -10.22
C MET A 116 -8.11 -10.70 -9.33
N GLY A 117 -8.07 -10.51 -8.01
CA GLY A 117 -8.37 -11.55 -7.03
C GLY A 117 -9.81 -12.08 -7.11
N PHE A 118 -10.77 -11.21 -7.41
CA PHE A 118 -12.19 -11.60 -7.49
C PHE A 118 -12.62 -12.10 -8.86
N LYS A 119 -12.10 -11.54 -9.97
CA LYS A 119 -12.64 -11.80 -11.31
C LYS A 119 -11.65 -12.42 -12.28
N TRP A 120 -10.47 -11.83 -12.45
CA TRP A 120 -9.58 -12.27 -13.54
C TRP A 120 -8.88 -13.59 -13.23
N ASN A 121 -8.46 -13.80 -11.99
CA ASN A 121 -7.80 -15.03 -11.55
C ASN A 121 -8.66 -15.84 -10.58
N GLU A 122 -9.75 -15.27 -10.08
CA GLU A 122 -10.70 -15.89 -9.13
C GLU A 122 -10.03 -16.51 -7.89
N THR A 123 -8.81 -16.02 -7.57
CA THR A 123 -7.98 -16.56 -6.47
C THR A 123 -8.67 -16.44 -5.12
N TYR A 124 -9.46 -15.37 -4.89
CA TYR A 124 -10.17 -15.18 -3.63
C TYR A 124 -11.31 -16.18 -3.47
N LEU A 125 -11.97 -16.55 -4.58
CA LEU A 125 -13.00 -17.59 -4.57
C LEU A 125 -12.39 -18.95 -4.25
N GLY A 126 -11.27 -19.30 -4.91
CA GLY A 126 -10.53 -20.52 -4.62
C GLY A 126 -10.02 -20.61 -3.18
N MET A 127 -9.48 -19.51 -2.63
CA MET A 127 -9.03 -19.45 -1.24
C MET A 127 -10.20 -19.60 -0.25
N ASN A 128 -11.35 -18.99 -0.53
CA ASN A 128 -12.54 -19.07 0.32
C ASN A 128 -13.22 -20.46 0.27
N ALA A 129 -13.03 -21.22 -0.80
CA ALA A 129 -13.45 -22.62 -0.85
C ALA A 129 -12.60 -23.55 0.04
N GLY A 130 -11.43 -23.06 0.50
CA GLY A 130 -10.54 -23.73 1.44
C GLY A 130 -10.75 -23.24 2.88
N PRO A 131 -9.74 -23.44 3.76
CA PRO A 131 -9.81 -23.06 5.18
C PRO A 131 -9.54 -21.57 5.44
N ILE A 132 -9.37 -20.73 4.41
CA ILE A 132 -9.04 -19.32 4.53
C ILE A 132 -10.32 -18.48 4.54
N THR A 133 -10.51 -17.67 5.56
CA THR A 133 -11.70 -16.84 5.73
C THR A 133 -11.65 -15.56 4.89
N PRO A 134 -12.80 -14.95 4.54
CA PRO A 134 -12.83 -13.66 3.83
C PRO A 134 -12.06 -12.54 4.54
N ARG A 135 -12.05 -12.53 5.89
CA ARG A 135 -11.24 -11.58 6.68
C ARG A 135 -9.76 -11.77 6.47
N GLN A 136 -9.33 -13.01 6.40
CA GLN A 136 -7.92 -13.35 6.15
C GLN A 136 -7.51 -13.01 4.72
N ILE A 137 -8.39 -13.16 3.75
CA ILE A 137 -8.16 -12.75 2.36
C ILE A 137 -7.97 -11.24 2.29
N ALA A 138 -8.90 -10.45 2.86
CA ALA A 138 -8.79 -9.00 2.89
C ALA A 138 -7.51 -8.54 3.65
N GLY A 139 -7.26 -9.10 4.83
CA GLY A 139 -6.08 -8.77 5.65
C GLY A 139 -4.76 -9.17 4.98
N GLY A 140 -4.73 -10.31 4.29
CA GLY A 140 -3.54 -10.78 3.57
C GLY A 140 -3.20 -9.90 2.36
N HIS A 141 -4.21 -9.44 1.61
CA HIS A 141 -4.01 -8.47 0.54
C HIS A 141 -3.51 -7.12 1.06
N ILE A 142 -4.04 -6.62 2.19
CA ILE A 142 -3.52 -5.42 2.85
C ILE A 142 -2.05 -5.63 3.25
N LEU A 143 -1.72 -6.77 3.86
CA LEU A 143 -0.35 -7.10 4.28
C LEU A 143 0.61 -7.12 3.08
N PHE A 144 0.22 -7.76 1.98
CA PHE A 144 1.01 -7.74 0.74
C PHE A 144 1.22 -6.31 0.22
N THR A 145 0.17 -5.48 0.21
CA THR A 145 0.26 -4.09 -0.22
C THR A 145 1.20 -3.28 0.66
N ILE A 146 1.19 -3.49 1.99
CA ILE A 146 2.16 -2.90 2.93
C ILE A 146 3.59 -3.28 2.53
N LEU A 147 3.85 -4.58 2.31
CA LEU A 147 5.19 -5.06 1.93
C LEU A 147 5.65 -4.44 0.61
N ARG A 148 4.78 -4.39 -0.40
CA ARG A 148 5.08 -3.77 -1.70
C ARG A 148 5.35 -2.28 -1.57
N MET A 149 4.49 -1.52 -0.87
CA MET A 149 4.71 -0.09 -0.62
C MET A 149 6.00 0.16 0.15
N THR A 150 6.29 -0.64 1.18
CA THR A 150 7.52 -0.52 1.95
C THR A 150 8.75 -0.76 1.07
N ALA A 151 8.72 -1.74 0.19
CA ALA A 151 9.81 -2.03 -0.72
C ALA A 151 10.01 -0.89 -1.74
N THR A 152 8.94 -0.45 -2.43
CA THR A 152 9.04 0.61 -3.46
C THR A 152 9.39 1.97 -2.86
N SER A 153 8.75 2.37 -1.75
CA SER A 153 9.05 3.60 -1.03
C SER A 153 10.42 3.56 -0.35
N GLY A 154 10.88 2.38 0.08
CA GLY A 154 12.22 2.18 0.62
C GLY A 154 13.30 2.44 -0.42
N VAL A 155 13.13 1.93 -1.64
CA VAL A 155 14.04 2.24 -2.76
C VAL A 155 14.03 3.74 -3.05
N PHE A 156 12.85 4.36 -3.10
CA PHE A 156 12.73 5.81 -3.29
C PHE A 156 13.49 6.57 -2.19
N LEU A 157 13.29 6.19 -0.92
CA LEU A 157 13.94 6.84 0.23
C LEU A 157 15.46 6.74 0.15
N VAL A 158 16.01 5.56 -0.18
CA VAL A 158 17.46 5.37 -0.32
C VAL A 158 18.02 6.28 -1.42
N ILE A 159 17.35 6.37 -2.56
CA ILE A 159 17.75 7.27 -3.65
C ILE A 159 17.67 8.74 -3.18
N ALA A 160 16.58 9.15 -2.52
CA ALA A 160 16.41 10.51 -2.01
C ALA A 160 17.47 10.90 -0.98
N MET A 161 17.86 9.97 -0.11
CA MET A 161 18.95 10.17 0.86
C MET A 161 20.30 10.27 0.15
N ALA A 162 20.59 9.43 -0.83
CA ALA A 162 21.83 9.46 -1.60
C ALA A 162 22.02 10.78 -2.34
N PHE A 163 20.93 11.41 -2.79
CA PHE A 163 20.95 12.75 -3.41
C PHE A 163 20.87 13.91 -2.39
N GLY A 164 20.83 13.63 -1.09
CA GLY A 164 20.77 14.65 -0.04
C GLY A 164 19.42 15.40 0.06
N ALA A 165 18.39 14.88 -0.58
CA ALA A 165 17.04 15.47 -0.53
C ALA A 165 16.30 15.15 0.79
N ILE A 166 16.66 14.06 1.44
CA ILE A 166 16.15 13.67 2.77
C ILE A 166 17.35 13.39 3.67
N ARG A 167 17.35 13.93 4.89
CA ARG A 167 18.46 13.77 5.84
C ARG A 167 18.40 12.41 6.54
N PHE A 168 19.56 11.84 6.83
CA PHE A 168 19.72 10.66 7.67
C PHE A 168 20.15 11.13 9.09
N PRO A 169 19.69 10.50 10.20
CA PRO A 169 18.78 9.35 10.27
C PRO A 169 17.28 9.70 10.36
N GLU A 170 16.93 10.96 10.64
CA GLU A 170 15.56 11.41 10.96
C GLU A 170 14.58 11.06 9.82
N GLY A 171 15.05 11.19 8.59
CA GLY A 171 14.28 10.91 7.39
C GLY A 171 13.85 9.44 7.24
N LEU A 172 14.37 8.50 8.02
CA LEU A 172 13.87 7.11 8.02
C LEU A 172 12.39 7.02 8.41
N LEU A 173 11.90 7.97 9.22
CA LEU A 173 10.49 8.03 9.59
C LEU A 173 9.56 8.38 8.42
N VAL A 174 10.09 8.95 7.34
CA VAL A 174 9.30 9.24 6.13
C VAL A 174 8.74 7.95 5.52
N LEU A 175 9.45 6.82 5.63
CA LEU A 175 9.00 5.54 5.09
C LEU A 175 7.69 5.04 5.74
N PRO A 176 7.60 4.84 7.06
CA PRO A 176 6.34 4.42 7.68
C PRO A 176 5.23 5.47 7.51
N ILE A 177 5.54 6.76 7.47
CA ILE A 177 4.57 7.82 7.21
C ILE A 177 3.98 7.70 5.80
N ALA A 178 4.81 7.46 4.79
CA ALA A 178 4.35 7.27 3.42
C ALA A 178 3.46 6.02 3.27
N VAL A 179 3.85 4.92 3.91
CA VAL A 179 3.03 3.69 3.95
C VAL A 179 1.69 3.96 4.64
N LEU A 180 1.69 4.69 5.76
CA LEU A 180 0.47 5.07 6.48
C LEU A 180 -0.45 5.92 5.59
N GLY A 181 0.09 6.91 4.86
CA GLY A 181 -0.66 7.73 3.91
C GLY A 181 -1.24 6.92 2.75
N GLY A 182 -0.44 6.01 2.18
CA GLY A 182 -0.89 5.09 1.14
C GLY A 182 -2.02 4.18 1.60
N LEU A 183 -1.95 3.63 2.82
CA LEU A 183 -3.02 2.82 3.40
C LEU A 183 -4.28 3.64 3.69
N ALA A 184 -4.13 4.84 4.24
CA ALA A 184 -5.24 5.72 4.57
C ALA A 184 -6.08 6.10 3.34
N PHE A 185 -5.44 6.22 2.17
CA PHE A 185 -6.11 6.40 0.90
C PHE A 185 -6.60 5.07 0.31
N GLY A 186 -5.73 4.07 0.26
CA GLY A 186 -5.95 2.85 -0.51
C GLY A 186 -7.00 1.92 0.09
N ILE A 187 -7.07 1.76 1.42
CA ILE A 187 -8.02 0.83 2.04
C ILE A 187 -9.48 1.23 1.80
N PRO A 188 -9.90 2.51 1.91
CA PRO A 188 -11.23 2.94 1.45
C PRO A 188 -11.48 2.63 -0.05
N ILE A 189 -10.47 2.79 -0.90
CA ILE A 189 -10.57 2.42 -2.32
C ILE A 189 -10.73 0.90 -2.49
N ALA A 190 -10.04 0.08 -1.69
CA ALA A 190 -10.22 -1.38 -1.69
C ALA A 190 -11.65 -1.77 -1.33
N ALA A 191 -12.24 -1.10 -0.34
CA ALA A 191 -13.64 -1.30 0.01
C ALA A 191 -14.59 -1.01 -1.17
N TYR A 192 -14.36 0.11 -1.87
CA TYR A 192 -15.11 0.43 -3.09
C TYR A 192 -14.88 -0.60 -4.19
N SER A 193 -13.61 -0.98 -4.47
CA SER A 193 -13.25 -1.95 -5.50
C SER A 193 -13.86 -3.32 -5.26
N THR A 194 -14.03 -3.70 -3.98
CA THR A 194 -14.73 -4.95 -3.60
C THR A 194 -16.18 -4.96 -4.06
N THR A 195 -16.83 -3.83 -4.29
CA THR A 195 -18.20 -3.74 -4.81
C THR A 195 -18.28 -3.88 -6.33
N ILE A 196 -17.19 -3.62 -7.03
CA ILE A 196 -17.13 -3.61 -8.50
C ILE A 196 -17.05 -5.05 -9.00
N ARG A 197 -17.99 -5.42 -9.87
CA ARG A 197 -18.02 -6.74 -10.53
C ARG A 197 -17.25 -6.73 -11.85
N GLU A 198 -17.30 -5.61 -12.57
CA GLU A 198 -16.61 -5.37 -13.83
C GLU A 198 -16.10 -3.94 -13.87
N ASP A 199 -14.82 -3.76 -14.23
CA ASP A 199 -14.32 -2.43 -14.52
C ASP A 199 -14.81 -1.98 -15.90
N ARG A 200 -15.63 -0.94 -15.91
CA ARG A 200 -16.11 -0.24 -17.10
C ARG A 200 -15.54 1.18 -17.18
N GLY A 201 -14.32 1.36 -16.67
CA GLY A 201 -13.65 2.65 -16.59
C GLY A 201 -13.73 3.32 -15.21
N GLN A 202 -14.34 2.69 -14.18
CA GLN A 202 -14.49 3.29 -12.85
C GLN A 202 -13.12 3.58 -12.22
N PHE A 203 -12.14 2.70 -12.38
CA PHE A 203 -10.79 2.91 -11.85
C PHE A 203 -10.05 4.04 -12.56
N ALA A 204 -10.27 4.20 -13.88
CA ALA A 204 -9.74 5.35 -14.61
C ALA A 204 -10.38 6.67 -14.14
N VAL A 205 -11.67 6.66 -13.81
CA VAL A 205 -12.38 7.81 -13.23
C VAL A 205 -11.75 8.16 -11.87
N ILE A 206 -11.56 7.20 -10.95
CA ILE A 206 -10.90 7.43 -9.66
C ILE A 206 -9.51 8.06 -9.86
N GLY A 207 -8.71 7.52 -10.77
CA GLY A 207 -7.39 8.06 -11.09
C GLY A 207 -7.42 9.53 -11.52
N ARG A 208 -8.37 9.89 -12.37
CA ARG A 208 -8.47 11.24 -12.93
C ARG A 208 -9.19 12.25 -12.04
N THR A 209 -10.24 11.82 -11.33
CA THR A 209 -11.09 12.73 -10.56
C THR A 209 -10.76 12.78 -9.06
N VAL A 210 -10.06 11.79 -8.54
CA VAL A 210 -9.66 11.74 -7.13
C VAL A 210 -8.15 11.82 -6.99
N VAL A 211 -7.40 10.86 -7.56
CA VAL A 211 -5.94 10.76 -7.35
C VAL A 211 -5.21 11.97 -7.95
N LEU A 212 -5.54 12.37 -9.19
CA LEU A 212 -4.86 13.48 -9.86
C LEU A 212 -5.10 14.82 -9.14
N PRO A 213 -6.35 15.25 -8.84
CA PRO A 213 -6.58 16.47 -8.06
C PRO A 213 -5.96 16.40 -6.66
N MET A 214 -6.07 15.27 -5.99
CA MET A 214 -5.42 15.06 -4.71
C MET A 214 -3.91 15.28 -4.81
N THR A 215 -3.24 14.72 -5.79
CA THR A 215 -1.80 14.89 -5.98
C THR A 215 -1.42 16.34 -6.27
N LEU A 216 -2.22 17.06 -7.03
CA LEU A 216 -1.95 18.46 -7.38
C LEU A 216 -2.25 19.44 -6.24
N PHE A 217 -3.35 19.24 -5.50
CA PHE A 217 -3.86 20.22 -4.53
C PHE A 217 -3.59 19.86 -3.06
N SER A 218 -2.90 18.75 -2.79
CA SER A 218 -2.51 18.37 -1.42
C SER A 218 -1.19 18.98 -0.94
N GLY A 219 -0.73 20.05 -1.57
CA GLY A 219 0.49 20.72 -1.14
C GLY A 219 1.78 19.94 -1.47
N THR A 220 1.74 19.02 -2.44
CA THR A 220 2.90 18.21 -2.84
C THR A 220 3.97 19.04 -3.53
N VAL A 221 3.58 19.86 -4.51
CA VAL A 221 4.46 20.67 -5.37
C VAL A 221 4.70 22.06 -4.81
N PHE A 222 3.71 22.64 -4.16
CA PHE A 222 3.77 23.98 -3.53
C PHE A 222 2.97 23.98 -2.21
N PRO A 223 3.25 24.91 -1.29
CA PRO A 223 2.50 25.00 -0.04
C PRO A 223 1.01 25.22 -0.29
N ILE A 224 0.14 24.54 0.48
CA ILE A 224 -1.32 24.65 0.34
C ILE A 224 -1.82 26.09 0.51
N THR A 225 -1.09 26.89 1.28
CA THR A 225 -1.39 28.32 1.52
C THR A 225 -1.28 29.18 0.27
N GLN A 226 -0.60 28.74 -0.77
CA GLN A 226 -0.52 29.43 -2.07
C GLN A 226 -1.74 29.18 -2.95
N LEU A 227 -2.57 28.19 -2.61
CA LEU A 227 -3.83 27.94 -3.29
C LEU A 227 -4.90 28.97 -2.85
N PRO A 228 -5.80 29.33 -3.77
CA PRO A 228 -7.03 30.03 -3.38
C PRO A 228 -7.77 29.26 -2.28
N ILE A 229 -8.33 29.98 -1.29
CA ILE A 229 -8.92 29.36 -0.10
C ILE A 229 -10.00 28.31 -0.43
N TRP A 230 -10.73 28.55 -1.51
CA TRP A 230 -11.76 27.63 -1.99
C TRP A 230 -11.23 26.31 -2.58
N LEU A 231 -9.92 26.18 -2.84
CA LEU A 231 -9.26 24.92 -3.25
C LEU A 231 -8.55 24.23 -2.08
N GLN A 232 -8.22 24.93 -1.01
CA GLN A 232 -7.44 24.39 0.10
C GLN A 232 -8.14 23.22 0.81
N TRP A 233 -9.49 23.21 0.83
CA TRP A 233 -10.26 22.13 1.44
C TRP A 233 -10.00 20.75 0.80
N ILE A 234 -9.65 20.71 -0.49
CA ILE A 234 -9.28 19.45 -1.17
C ILE A 234 -8.05 18.84 -0.49
N GLY A 235 -7.06 19.67 -0.17
CA GLY A 235 -5.90 19.24 0.59
C GLY A 235 -6.27 18.81 2.01
N TRP A 236 -7.02 19.61 2.75
CA TRP A 236 -7.36 19.32 4.14
C TRP A 236 -8.12 18.00 4.36
N ILE A 237 -8.89 17.56 3.38
CA ILE A 237 -9.58 16.25 3.42
C ILE A 237 -8.65 15.13 2.96
N SER A 238 -7.58 15.46 2.21
CA SER A 238 -6.74 14.51 1.54
C SER A 238 -5.80 13.77 2.51
N PRO A 239 -5.82 12.43 2.54
CA PRO A 239 -4.81 11.67 3.29
C PRO A 239 -3.38 11.92 2.80
N LEU A 240 -3.20 12.31 1.53
CA LEU A 240 -1.91 12.67 0.99
C LEU A 240 -1.36 13.96 1.62
N TRP A 241 -2.21 14.97 1.88
CA TRP A 241 -1.76 16.17 2.57
C TRP A 241 -1.29 15.87 3.99
N HIS A 242 -2.07 15.09 4.75
CA HIS A 242 -1.71 14.69 6.11
C HIS A 242 -0.37 13.92 6.15
N SER A 243 -0.18 12.96 5.26
CA SER A 243 1.08 12.21 5.19
C SER A 243 2.25 13.08 4.71
N THR A 244 2.02 14.02 3.77
CA THR A 244 3.04 14.96 3.28
C THR A 244 3.54 15.90 4.39
N GLN A 245 2.64 16.44 5.22
CA GLN A 245 3.03 17.31 6.33
C GLN A 245 3.86 16.53 7.36
N LEU A 246 3.40 15.34 7.78
CA LEU A 246 4.18 14.47 8.66
C LEU A 246 5.56 14.11 8.07
N ALA A 247 5.60 13.83 6.76
CA ALA A 247 6.85 13.50 6.07
C ALA A 247 7.84 14.69 6.07
N ARG A 248 7.35 15.92 5.95
CA ARG A 248 8.15 17.14 6.05
C ARG A 248 8.68 17.38 7.46
N VAL A 249 7.83 17.18 8.48
CA VAL A 249 8.28 17.23 9.88
C VAL A 249 9.41 16.23 10.11
N ALA A 250 9.31 15.02 9.60
CA ALA A 250 10.33 14.00 9.74
C ALA A 250 11.59 14.25 8.87
N ALA A 251 11.42 14.78 7.65
CA ALA A 251 12.52 14.88 6.69
C ALA A 251 13.48 16.05 6.97
N TYR A 252 12.95 17.20 7.40
CA TYR A 252 13.74 18.42 7.60
C TYR A 252 13.31 19.26 8.80
N GLY A 253 12.40 18.77 9.65
CA GLY A 253 11.96 19.47 10.85
C GLY A 253 11.01 20.64 10.54
N HIS A 254 10.09 20.47 9.56
CA HIS A 254 9.03 21.46 9.33
C HIS A 254 8.29 21.80 10.63
N VAL A 255 8.19 23.09 10.91
CA VAL A 255 7.60 23.56 12.17
C VAL A 255 6.09 23.74 12.00
N GLU A 256 5.33 22.93 12.73
CA GLU A 256 3.88 23.08 12.83
C GLU A 256 3.44 22.95 14.30
N PRO A 257 2.24 23.44 14.66
CA PRO A 257 1.70 23.25 16.00
C PRO A 257 1.56 21.75 16.32
N GLY A 258 2.03 21.28 17.49
CA GLY A 258 2.04 19.84 17.85
C GLY A 258 0.65 19.18 17.84
N TRP A 259 -0.43 19.98 18.10
CA TRP A 259 -1.80 19.47 17.96
C TRP A 259 -2.15 19.13 16.51
N LEU A 260 -1.59 19.85 15.52
CA LEU A 260 -1.83 19.58 14.09
C LEU A 260 -1.13 18.29 13.65
N THR A 261 0.10 18.05 14.10
CA THR A 261 0.80 16.78 13.91
C THR A 261 -0.04 15.60 14.44
N LEU A 262 -0.64 15.75 15.62
CA LEU A 262 -1.54 14.74 16.18
C LEU A 262 -2.79 14.54 15.29
N VAL A 263 -3.39 15.62 14.81
CA VAL A 263 -4.54 15.55 13.90
C VAL A 263 -4.20 14.78 12.63
N HIS A 264 -3.03 15.01 12.04
CA HIS A 264 -2.59 14.28 10.86
C HIS A 264 -2.55 12.76 11.11
N VAL A 265 -1.96 12.35 12.22
CA VAL A 265 -1.88 10.91 12.59
C VAL A 265 -3.27 10.33 12.84
N VAL A 266 -4.11 11.03 13.60
CA VAL A 266 -5.47 10.56 13.94
C VAL A 266 -6.33 10.40 12.69
N VAL A 267 -6.28 11.35 11.76
CA VAL A 267 -7.05 11.27 10.49
C VAL A 267 -6.59 10.07 9.66
N LEU A 268 -5.29 9.85 9.51
CA LEU A 268 -4.77 8.71 8.75
C LEU A 268 -5.20 7.38 9.38
N ILE A 269 -5.06 7.23 10.70
CA ILE A 269 -5.48 6.01 11.41
C ILE A 269 -6.99 5.81 11.34
N ALA A 270 -7.79 6.87 11.47
CA ALA A 270 -9.25 6.79 11.37
C ALA A 270 -9.70 6.31 9.97
N LEU A 271 -9.11 6.84 8.90
CA LEU A 271 -9.39 6.41 7.52
C LEU A 271 -9.03 4.95 7.29
N ILE A 272 -7.88 4.49 7.82
CA ILE A 272 -7.47 3.08 7.76
C ILE A 272 -8.48 2.19 8.51
N ALA A 273 -8.82 2.55 9.75
CA ALA A 273 -9.70 1.74 10.59
C ALA A 273 -11.11 1.62 10.00
N ILE A 274 -11.70 2.75 9.61
CA ILE A 274 -13.03 2.79 8.98
C ILE A 274 -13.02 2.04 7.65
N GLY A 275 -12.03 2.32 6.80
CA GLY A 275 -11.87 1.67 5.51
C GLY A 275 -11.71 0.15 5.64
N ALA A 276 -10.85 -0.32 6.57
CA ALA A 276 -10.63 -1.75 6.80
C ALA A 276 -11.89 -2.45 7.32
N PHE A 277 -12.62 -1.82 8.23
CA PHE A 277 -13.89 -2.35 8.71
C PHE A 277 -14.89 -2.54 7.57
N ILE A 278 -15.05 -1.53 6.71
CA ILE A 278 -15.96 -1.57 5.55
C ILE A 278 -15.48 -2.62 4.54
N GLN A 279 -14.17 -2.64 4.21
CA GLN A 279 -13.59 -3.60 3.26
C GLN A 279 -13.83 -5.05 3.69
N VAL A 280 -13.57 -5.37 4.96
CA VAL A 280 -13.78 -6.72 5.49
C VAL A 280 -15.25 -7.12 5.37
N ARG A 281 -16.18 -6.24 5.76
CA ARG A 281 -17.63 -6.51 5.65
C ARG A 281 -18.08 -6.75 4.20
N LEU A 282 -17.56 -5.95 3.27
CA LEU A 282 -17.91 -6.10 1.85
C LEU A 282 -17.30 -7.36 1.24
N THR A 283 -16.07 -7.72 1.65
CA THR A 283 -15.42 -8.97 1.23
C THR A 283 -16.19 -10.19 1.72
N GLU A 284 -16.61 -10.19 2.99
CA GLU A 284 -17.47 -11.25 3.55
C GLU A 284 -18.78 -11.37 2.77
N LYS A 285 -19.45 -10.24 2.50
CA LYS A 285 -20.70 -10.22 1.75
C LYS A 285 -20.55 -10.71 0.30
N ARG A 286 -19.39 -10.45 -0.33
CA ARG A 286 -19.12 -10.85 -1.72
C ARG A 286 -18.77 -12.33 -1.85
N LEU A 287 -18.00 -12.89 -0.90
CA LEU A 287 -17.54 -14.28 -0.94
C LEU A 287 -18.54 -15.28 -0.36
N ASN A 288 -19.47 -14.84 0.49
CA ASN A 288 -20.48 -15.70 1.11
C ASN A 288 -21.84 -15.67 0.38
N ARG A 289 -21.91 -15.09 -0.81
CA ARG A 289 -23.06 -15.10 -1.72
C ARG A 289 -22.87 -16.13 -2.81
#